data_00b5fec9acf7d7ef72f9209994d994ff
#
_entry.id   00b5fec9acf7d7ef72f9209994d994ff
#
_cell.length_a   1.000
_cell.length_b   1.000
_cell.length_c   1.000
_cell.angle_alpha   90.00
_cell.angle_beta   90.00
_cell.angle_gamma   90.00
#
_symmetry.space_group_name_H-M   'P 1'
#
loop_
_entity.id
_entity.type
_entity.pdbx_description
1 polymer ?
#
loop_
_entity_poly.entity_id
_entity_poly.type
_entity_poly.pdbx_seq_one_letter_code
_entity_poly.pdbx_strand_id
1 'polypeptide(L)'
;MTGSELLKQINQGLKKPIVETDIFSNEIKVNYLKRIDKLFGKGLHYYLDPKSPELAKEESIFFRKSNFATDELSLGAIQIVNKFEELKISLEAIATLSEIEFRRDIKKFSINDNPEQSATQVRELLYPNFTDKRRDFLKSLISKLSEHNILVFEFVETHNKKEKANIDGFYLKPNVIVLKRHQSFRREIFTLAHELGHYLLDEEEIEKIDYQEMANRNISIIERWCNEFAFSFLSGEYLKTLDALEPSNSQNDYNIEIVEEVSRNTHLSELAIFTRLLYKNLISRGNYAKVRADYDERYRIKQLEKEREKELLKEQGIKQRGSVAKPISSPLFISTIQTAFYEGILSEYEVSKRLNIKPEKLEEYIQ
;
A
#
# COMPACT_ATOMS: atom_id res chain seq x y z
N MET A 1 -5.42 10.74 20.72
CA MET A 1 -4.15 10.14 21.24
C MET A 1 -3.98 10.60 22.67
N THR A 2 -3.91 9.69 23.63
CA THR A 2 -3.62 9.98 25.03
C THR A 2 -2.14 10.24 25.27
N GLY A 3 -1.76 10.84 26.42
CA GLY A 3 -0.36 11.05 26.74
C GLY A 3 0.46 9.76 26.81
N SER A 4 -0.14 8.66 27.29
CA SER A 4 0.51 7.35 27.33
C SER A 4 0.71 6.73 25.95
N GLU A 5 -0.22 6.92 25.01
CA GLU A 5 -0.09 6.51 23.61
C GLU A 5 1.01 7.30 22.91
N LEU A 6 1.08 8.61 23.13
CA LEU A 6 2.15 9.45 22.61
C LEU A 6 3.52 8.96 23.09
N LEU A 7 3.65 8.71 24.41
CA LEU A 7 4.89 8.20 25.00
C LEU A 7 5.30 6.86 24.41
N LYS A 8 4.36 5.94 24.23
CA LYS A 8 4.61 4.63 23.60
C LYS A 8 5.14 4.80 22.18
N GLN A 9 4.56 5.69 21.41
CA GLN A 9 4.94 5.93 20.01
C GLN A 9 6.30 6.59 19.87
N ILE A 10 6.57 7.66 20.62
CA ILE A 10 7.85 8.36 20.56
C ILE A 10 9.01 7.55 21.14
N ASN A 11 8.74 6.55 21.97
CA ASN A 11 9.74 5.65 22.55
C ASN A 11 10.13 4.47 21.64
N GLN A 12 9.41 4.24 20.54
CA GLN A 12 9.76 3.18 19.61
C GLN A 12 11.21 3.34 19.11
N GLY A 13 12.02 2.29 19.27
CA GLY A 13 13.41 2.26 18.82
C GLY A 13 14.41 3.05 19.68
N LEU A 14 14.01 3.59 20.83
CA LEU A 14 14.92 4.26 21.77
C LEU A 14 15.53 3.25 22.76
N LYS A 15 16.85 3.37 22.97
CA LYS A 15 17.55 2.61 24.03
C LYS A 15 17.24 3.13 25.43
N LYS A 16 16.97 4.44 25.56
CA LYS A 16 16.53 5.09 26.81
C LYS A 16 15.16 5.69 26.55
N PRO A 17 14.10 5.23 27.24
CA PRO A 17 12.78 5.77 27.06
C PRO A 17 12.69 7.20 27.60
N ILE A 18 11.92 8.02 26.90
CA ILE A 18 11.49 9.35 27.33
C ILE A 18 10.35 9.15 28.32
N VAL A 19 10.39 9.82 29.45
CA VAL A 19 9.35 9.71 30.46
C VAL A 19 8.34 10.86 30.37
N GLU A 20 7.19 10.70 30.99
CA GLU A 20 6.10 11.66 30.93
C GLU A 20 6.51 13.06 31.37
N THR A 21 7.32 13.15 32.43
CA THR A 21 7.86 14.43 32.94
C THR A 21 8.79 15.13 31.95
N ASP A 22 9.40 14.43 31.03
CA ASP A 22 10.27 15.02 29.99
C ASP A 22 9.46 15.79 28.92
N ILE A 23 8.18 15.47 28.76
CA ILE A 23 7.33 16.01 27.69
C ILE A 23 6.28 16.97 28.23
N PHE A 24 5.63 16.63 29.34
CA PHE A 24 4.54 17.41 29.92
C PHE A 24 5.00 18.34 31.05
N SER A 25 6.26 18.78 31.01
CA SER A 25 6.81 19.83 31.87
C SER A 25 6.73 21.18 31.18
N ASN A 26 6.93 22.27 31.96
CA ASN A 26 6.98 23.62 31.42
C ASN A 26 8.15 23.87 30.45
N GLU A 27 9.15 23.02 30.48
CA GLU A 27 10.31 23.05 29.58
C GLU A 27 10.50 21.72 28.90
N ILE A 28 10.39 21.69 27.57
CA ILE A 28 10.65 20.50 26.77
C ILE A 28 11.96 20.63 25.98
N LYS A 29 12.77 19.58 25.98
CA LYS A 29 14.00 19.56 25.17
C LYS A 29 13.68 19.57 23.70
N VAL A 30 14.37 20.41 22.92
CA VAL A 30 14.16 20.51 21.45
C VAL A 30 14.26 19.16 20.74
N ASN A 31 15.11 18.24 21.21
CA ASN A 31 15.23 16.91 20.64
C ASN A 31 13.97 16.06 20.85
N TYR A 32 13.28 16.23 21.97
CA TYR A 32 12.00 15.55 22.23
C TYR A 32 10.89 16.16 21.38
N LEU A 33 10.87 17.49 21.27
CA LEU A 33 9.94 18.20 20.40
C LEU A 33 10.11 17.80 18.92
N LYS A 34 11.35 17.73 18.43
CA LYS A 34 11.64 17.20 17.07
C LYS A 34 11.15 15.77 16.88
N ARG A 35 11.15 14.96 17.93
CA ARG A 35 10.67 13.58 17.85
C ARG A 35 9.14 13.51 17.84
N ILE A 36 8.49 14.39 18.60
CA ILE A 36 7.03 14.59 18.54
C ILE A 36 6.64 15.11 17.16
N ASP A 37 7.37 16.07 16.62
CA ASP A 37 7.13 16.64 15.30
C ASP A 37 7.27 15.60 14.18
N LYS A 38 8.16 14.64 14.32
CA LYS A 38 8.23 13.51 13.37
C LYS A 38 6.95 12.68 13.31
N LEU A 39 6.17 12.67 14.38
CA LEU A 39 4.89 11.97 14.46
C LEU A 39 3.77 12.76 13.78
N PHE A 40 3.75 14.08 14.01
CA PHE A 40 2.66 14.94 13.59
C PHE A 40 2.94 15.79 12.34
N GLY A 41 4.21 15.98 11.97
CA GLY A 41 4.62 16.67 10.73
C GLY A 41 4.29 18.16 10.64
N LYS A 42 4.02 18.82 11.78
CA LYS A 42 3.55 20.24 11.80
C LYS A 42 4.67 21.28 11.67
N GLY A 43 5.92 20.86 11.89
CA GLY A 43 7.07 21.76 11.99
C GLY A 43 7.21 22.43 13.37
N LEU A 44 8.44 22.73 13.77
CA LEU A 44 8.72 23.22 15.12
C LEU A 44 7.99 24.53 15.46
N HIS A 45 7.76 25.41 14.47
CA HIS A 45 7.04 26.66 14.66
C HIS A 45 5.61 26.44 15.20
N TYR A 46 4.94 25.38 14.81
CA TYR A 46 3.60 25.04 15.29
C TYR A 46 3.55 24.83 16.81
N TYR A 47 4.57 24.16 17.36
CA TYR A 47 4.63 23.87 18.79
C TYR A 47 5.16 25.05 19.61
N LEU A 48 5.79 26.01 18.96
CA LEU A 48 6.36 27.21 19.59
C LEU A 48 5.45 28.44 19.46
N ASP A 49 4.35 28.33 18.68
CA ASP A 49 3.37 29.39 18.56
C ASP A 49 2.58 29.51 19.87
N PRO A 50 2.54 30.68 20.50
CA PRO A 50 1.76 30.88 21.71
C PRO A 50 0.24 30.84 21.49
N LYS A 51 -0.23 30.88 20.26
CA LYS A 51 -1.65 30.77 19.92
C LYS A 51 -2.09 29.33 20.06
N SER A 52 -3.28 29.11 20.63
CA SER A 52 -3.91 27.79 20.62
C SER A 52 -4.11 27.33 19.17
N PRO A 53 -3.71 26.10 18.82
CA PRO A 53 -3.91 25.59 17.47
C PRO A 53 -5.41 25.56 17.14
N GLU A 54 -5.75 26.06 15.95
CA GLU A 54 -7.11 25.87 15.43
C GLU A 54 -7.32 24.36 15.23
N LEU A 55 -8.44 23.84 15.72
CA LEU A 55 -8.82 22.45 15.48
C LEU A 55 -8.99 22.30 13.97
N ALA A 56 -8.20 21.42 13.37
CA ALA A 56 -8.33 21.12 11.96
C ALA A 56 -9.76 20.63 11.67
N LYS A 57 -10.40 21.20 10.63
CA LYS A 57 -11.77 20.80 10.23
C LYS A 57 -11.84 19.33 9.79
N GLU A 58 -10.71 18.74 9.37
CA GLU A 58 -10.59 17.33 9.01
C GLU A 58 -9.69 16.62 10.02
N GLU A 59 -10.24 15.64 10.69
CA GLU A 59 -9.47 14.75 11.56
C GLU A 59 -8.67 13.76 10.70
N SER A 60 -7.40 13.52 11.08
CA SER A 60 -6.61 12.44 10.49
C SER A 60 -7.32 11.09 10.62
N ILE A 61 -7.09 10.19 9.68
CA ILE A 61 -7.61 8.81 9.71
C ILE A 61 -7.38 8.14 11.08
N PHE A 62 -6.27 8.45 11.77
CA PHE A 62 -5.96 7.94 13.10
C PHE A 62 -6.89 8.47 14.20
N PHE A 63 -7.57 9.58 13.99
CA PHE A 63 -8.52 10.16 14.94
C PHE A 63 -9.98 9.86 14.55
N ARG A 64 -10.24 9.64 13.27
CA ARG A 64 -11.60 9.32 12.78
C ARG A 64 -12.11 7.96 13.25
N LYS A 65 -11.20 7.00 13.52
CA LYS A 65 -11.55 5.68 14.02
C LYS A 65 -10.92 5.43 15.39
N SER A 66 -11.77 5.35 16.42
CA SER A 66 -11.35 5.03 17.79
C SER A 66 -10.83 3.60 17.98
N ASN A 67 -10.94 2.75 16.95
CA ASN A 67 -10.60 1.33 16.98
C ASN A 67 -9.35 0.97 16.18
N PHE A 68 -8.58 1.95 15.68
CA PHE A 68 -7.30 1.61 15.10
C PHE A 68 -6.40 1.04 16.20
N ALA A 69 -5.94 -0.18 16.00
CA ALA A 69 -4.82 -0.74 16.75
C ALA A 69 -3.52 0.01 16.39
N THR A 70 -3.48 1.32 16.72
CA THR A 70 -2.29 2.18 16.51
C THR A 70 -1.06 1.59 17.17
N ASP A 71 -1.27 0.69 18.13
CA ASP A 71 -0.23 -0.05 18.83
C ASP A 71 0.59 -0.98 17.93
N GLU A 72 0.06 -1.38 16.78
CA GLU A 72 0.72 -2.26 15.82
C GLU A 72 1.44 -1.52 14.68
N LEU A 73 1.11 -0.24 14.44
CA LEU A 73 1.72 0.54 13.39
C LEU A 73 3.08 1.09 13.83
N SER A 74 4.08 0.94 12.95
CA SER A 74 5.38 1.55 13.15
C SER A 74 5.32 3.07 12.98
N LEU A 75 6.24 3.80 13.62
CA LEU A 75 6.40 5.24 13.40
C LEU A 75 6.58 5.58 11.91
N GLY A 76 7.29 4.72 11.16
CA GLY A 76 7.45 4.89 9.72
C GLY A 76 6.13 4.80 8.95
N ALA A 77 5.21 3.92 9.37
CA ALA A 77 3.87 3.81 8.78
C ALA A 77 3.05 5.08 9.03
N ILE A 78 3.02 5.55 10.28
CA ILE A 78 2.30 6.77 10.66
C ILE A 78 2.79 7.98 9.85
N GLN A 79 4.12 8.13 9.69
CA GLN A 79 4.69 9.21 8.89
C GLN A 79 4.26 9.15 7.41
N ILE A 80 4.21 7.94 6.85
CA ILE A 80 3.77 7.75 5.46
C ILE A 80 2.29 8.11 5.31
N VAL A 81 1.43 7.65 6.21
CA VAL A 81 0.00 7.97 6.17
C VAL A 81 -0.21 9.48 6.28
N ASN A 82 0.36 10.15 7.28
CA ASN A 82 0.26 11.61 7.44
C ASN A 82 0.71 12.37 6.18
N LYS A 83 1.83 11.94 5.58
CA LYS A 83 2.33 12.54 4.34
C LYS A 83 1.30 12.48 3.20
N PHE A 84 0.62 11.34 3.04
CA PHE A 84 -0.35 11.17 1.97
C PHE A 84 -1.70 11.82 2.29
N GLU A 85 -2.09 11.95 3.55
CA GLU A 85 -3.22 12.80 3.96
C GLU A 85 -2.97 14.26 3.60
N GLU A 86 -1.79 14.80 3.91
CA GLU A 86 -1.41 16.17 3.52
C GLU A 86 -1.39 16.36 1.99
N LEU A 87 -0.87 15.36 1.26
CA LEU A 87 -0.88 15.38 -0.20
C LEU A 87 -2.32 15.39 -0.74
N LYS A 88 -3.20 14.54 -0.19
CA LYS A 88 -4.62 14.47 -0.57
C LYS A 88 -5.29 15.83 -0.37
N ILE A 89 -5.19 16.43 0.82
CA ILE A 89 -5.76 17.75 1.12
C ILE A 89 -5.24 18.81 0.13
N SER A 90 -3.94 18.79 -0.16
CA SER A 90 -3.34 19.70 -1.13
C SER A 90 -3.88 19.49 -2.55
N LEU A 91 -4.12 18.24 -2.97
CA LEU A 91 -4.69 17.93 -4.29
C LEU A 91 -6.17 18.31 -4.37
N GLU A 92 -6.94 18.11 -3.33
CA GLU A 92 -8.34 18.57 -3.25
C GLU A 92 -8.46 20.09 -3.39
N ALA A 93 -7.56 20.84 -2.74
CA ALA A 93 -7.49 22.29 -2.88
C ALA A 93 -7.14 22.70 -4.32
N ILE A 94 -6.14 22.04 -4.94
CA ILE A 94 -5.75 22.30 -6.33
C ILE A 94 -6.91 21.97 -7.26
N ALA A 95 -7.53 20.81 -7.11
CA ALA A 95 -8.67 20.39 -7.94
C ALA A 95 -9.84 21.39 -7.85
N THR A 96 -10.14 21.85 -6.62
CA THR A 96 -11.18 22.87 -6.41
C THR A 96 -10.85 24.18 -7.12
N LEU A 97 -9.60 24.65 -7.06
CA LEU A 97 -9.15 25.86 -7.74
C LEU A 97 -9.13 25.71 -9.26
N SER A 98 -8.90 24.51 -9.75
CA SER A 98 -8.90 24.16 -11.19
C SER A 98 -10.27 23.67 -11.68
N GLU A 99 -11.33 23.84 -10.92
CA GLU A 99 -12.68 23.36 -11.23
C GLU A 99 -12.76 21.87 -11.62
N ILE A 100 -11.82 21.05 -11.12
CA ILE A 100 -11.78 19.61 -11.34
C ILE A 100 -12.60 18.93 -10.25
N GLU A 101 -13.59 18.15 -10.63
CA GLU A 101 -14.37 17.31 -9.73
C GLU A 101 -13.91 15.84 -9.79
N PHE A 102 -13.49 15.28 -8.66
CA PHE A 102 -13.27 13.84 -8.51
C PHE A 102 -14.57 13.15 -8.10
N ARG A 103 -15.44 12.89 -9.06
CA ARG A 103 -16.68 12.15 -8.80
C ARG A 103 -16.43 10.65 -8.74
N ARG A 104 -16.97 10.00 -7.72
CA ARG A 104 -17.04 8.55 -7.67
C ARG A 104 -18.08 8.07 -8.69
N ASP A 105 -17.64 7.32 -9.68
CA ASP A 105 -18.50 6.73 -10.73
C ASP A 105 -18.68 5.21 -10.55
N ILE A 106 -17.83 4.58 -9.73
CA ILE A 106 -17.98 3.17 -9.39
C ILE A 106 -18.93 3.01 -8.21
N LYS A 107 -19.91 2.13 -8.38
CA LYS A 107 -20.89 1.78 -7.35
C LYS A 107 -20.22 1.41 -6.03
N LYS A 108 -20.74 1.94 -4.92
CA LYS A 108 -20.40 1.49 -3.58
C LYS A 108 -21.06 0.14 -3.30
N PHE A 109 -20.30 -0.79 -2.72
CA PHE A 109 -20.77 -2.09 -2.26
C PHE A 109 -20.96 -2.08 -0.74
N SER A 110 -21.77 -3.03 -0.27
CA SER A 110 -21.98 -3.28 1.16
C SER A 110 -21.13 -4.46 1.61
N ILE A 111 -20.76 -4.48 2.88
CA ILE A 111 -20.10 -5.63 3.51
C ILE A 111 -20.92 -6.92 3.41
N ASN A 112 -22.25 -6.80 3.20
CA ASN A 112 -23.15 -7.93 3.01
C ASN A 112 -23.21 -8.43 1.55
N ASP A 113 -22.66 -7.67 0.60
CA ASP A 113 -22.57 -8.11 -0.79
C ASP A 113 -21.54 -9.24 -0.90
N ASN A 114 -21.79 -10.19 -1.81
CA ASN A 114 -20.84 -11.27 -2.05
C ASN A 114 -19.58 -10.74 -2.75
N PRO A 115 -18.38 -10.88 -2.15
CA PRO A 115 -17.14 -10.31 -2.71
C PRO A 115 -16.75 -10.91 -4.06
N GLU A 116 -17.06 -12.19 -4.35
CA GLU A 116 -16.76 -12.84 -5.62
C GLU A 116 -17.63 -12.28 -6.75
N GLN A 117 -18.93 -12.04 -6.48
CA GLN A 117 -19.83 -11.43 -7.44
C GLN A 117 -19.50 -9.96 -7.67
N SER A 118 -19.15 -9.24 -6.60
CA SER A 118 -18.68 -7.87 -6.68
C SER A 118 -17.40 -7.76 -7.52
N ALA A 119 -16.46 -8.68 -7.31
CA ALA A 119 -15.21 -8.75 -8.08
C ALA A 119 -15.49 -9.00 -9.58
N THR A 120 -16.44 -9.86 -9.93
CA THR A 120 -16.81 -10.12 -11.33
C THR A 120 -17.33 -8.84 -12.00
N GLN A 121 -18.23 -8.10 -11.35
CA GLN A 121 -18.77 -6.83 -11.87
C GLN A 121 -17.68 -5.77 -12.05
N VAL A 122 -16.81 -5.60 -11.05
CA VAL A 122 -15.75 -4.60 -11.07
C VAL A 122 -14.64 -4.97 -12.07
N ARG A 123 -14.40 -6.27 -12.26
CA ARG A 123 -13.43 -6.77 -13.21
C ARG A 123 -13.77 -6.37 -14.66
N GLU A 124 -15.04 -6.39 -15.03
CA GLU A 124 -15.50 -5.97 -16.38
C GLU A 124 -15.13 -4.51 -16.67
N LEU A 125 -15.10 -3.66 -15.65
CA LEU A 125 -14.78 -2.23 -15.78
C LEU A 125 -13.28 -1.95 -15.71
N LEU A 126 -12.60 -2.56 -14.75
CA LEU A 126 -11.27 -2.11 -14.32
C LEU A 126 -10.13 -3.07 -14.70
N TYR A 127 -10.41 -4.34 -15.00
CA TYR A 127 -9.33 -5.28 -15.25
C TYR A 127 -8.71 -5.04 -16.63
N PRO A 128 -7.41 -4.69 -16.71
CA PRO A 128 -6.77 -4.45 -17.99
C PRO A 128 -6.51 -5.75 -18.73
N ASN A 129 -6.14 -5.66 -20.01
CA ASN A 129 -5.67 -6.81 -20.75
C ASN A 129 -4.50 -7.47 -20.03
N PHE A 130 -4.57 -8.78 -19.90
CA PHE A 130 -3.51 -9.54 -19.26
C PHE A 130 -2.19 -9.43 -20.03
N THR A 131 -1.09 -9.28 -19.30
CA THR A 131 0.28 -9.32 -19.81
C THR A 131 1.20 -9.96 -18.78
N ASP A 132 2.14 -10.79 -19.21
CA ASP A 132 3.13 -11.44 -18.34
C ASP A 132 4.08 -10.42 -17.68
N LYS A 133 4.22 -9.26 -18.30
CA LYS A 133 5.01 -8.15 -17.75
C LYS A 133 4.26 -7.46 -16.62
N ARG A 134 4.45 -7.96 -15.41
CA ARG A 134 3.73 -7.52 -14.19
C ARG A 134 3.76 -6.02 -13.97
N ARG A 135 4.89 -5.35 -14.28
CA ARG A 135 4.97 -3.89 -14.16
C ARG A 135 4.05 -3.18 -15.14
N ASP A 136 3.94 -3.69 -16.36
CA ASP A 136 3.09 -3.09 -17.39
C ASP A 136 1.62 -3.34 -17.05
N PHE A 137 1.29 -4.52 -16.53
CA PHE A 137 -0.03 -4.81 -16.00
C PHE A 137 -0.41 -3.86 -14.85
N LEU A 138 0.48 -3.66 -13.86
CA LEU A 138 0.25 -2.74 -12.75
C LEU A 138 0.02 -1.30 -13.25
N LYS A 139 0.81 -0.84 -14.23
CA LYS A 139 0.61 0.46 -14.85
C LYS A 139 -0.76 0.57 -15.54
N SER A 140 -1.15 -0.45 -16.29
CA SER A 140 -2.44 -0.48 -16.98
C SER A 140 -3.60 -0.50 -15.98
N LEU A 141 -3.47 -1.21 -14.86
CA LEU A 141 -4.47 -1.20 -13.79
C LEU A 141 -4.56 0.18 -13.12
N ILE A 142 -3.43 0.82 -12.81
CA ILE A 142 -3.41 2.19 -12.28
C ILE A 142 -4.05 3.17 -13.28
N SER A 143 -3.80 3.00 -14.58
CA SER A 143 -4.42 3.84 -15.63
C SER A 143 -5.94 3.64 -15.65
N LYS A 144 -6.43 2.41 -15.58
CA LYS A 144 -7.86 2.11 -15.49
C LYS A 144 -8.52 2.74 -14.27
N LEU A 145 -7.87 2.66 -13.12
CA LEU A 145 -8.35 3.30 -11.89
C LEU A 145 -8.40 4.84 -12.05
N SER A 146 -7.42 5.42 -12.73
CA SER A 146 -7.38 6.85 -13.01
C SER A 146 -8.52 7.32 -13.92
N GLU A 147 -8.96 6.50 -14.88
CA GLU A 147 -10.13 6.76 -15.73
C GLU A 147 -11.43 6.86 -14.90
N HIS A 148 -11.45 6.27 -13.71
CA HIS A 148 -12.55 6.26 -12.74
C HIS A 148 -12.29 7.16 -11.52
N ASN A 149 -11.49 8.19 -11.67
CA ASN A 149 -11.19 9.19 -10.63
C ASN A 149 -10.55 8.62 -9.36
N ILE A 150 -9.85 7.48 -9.45
CA ILE A 150 -9.10 6.91 -8.34
C ILE A 150 -7.61 7.25 -8.49
N LEU A 151 -7.08 7.96 -7.51
CA LEU A 151 -5.68 8.33 -7.42
C LEU A 151 -4.87 7.19 -6.78
N VAL A 152 -3.84 6.72 -7.46
CA VAL A 152 -2.95 5.69 -6.94
C VAL A 152 -1.54 6.26 -6.81
N PHE A 153 -0.96 6.14 -5.61
CA PHE A 153 0.40 6.56 -5.32
C PHE A 153 1.25 5.37 -4.86
N GLU A 154 2.52 5.40 -5.20
CA GLU A 154 3.52 4.49 -4.64
C GLU A 154 4.51 5.25 -3.76
N PHE A 155 4.85 4.69 -2.59
CA PHE A 155 5.97 5.16 -1.81
C PHE A 155 7.13 4.15 -1.83
N VAL A 156 8.33 4.69 -1.89
CA VAL A 156 9.57 3.92 -1.91
C VAL A 156 10.30 4.11 -0.59
N GLU A 157 10.68 3.03 0.04
CA GLU A 157 11.55 3.06 1.21
C GLU A 157 12.98 2.69 0.82
N THR A 158 13.90 3.58 1.15
CA THR A 158 15.32 3.30 0.96
C THR A 158 15.79 2.24 1.97
N HIS A 159 16.77 1.42 1.54
CA HIS A 159 17.31 0.35 2.38
C HIS A 159 17.85 0.86 3.74
N ASN A 160 18.39 2.07 3.74
CA ASN A 160 19.02 2.70 4.91
C ASN A 160 18.05 3.45 5.84
N LYS A 161 16.74 3.47 5.54
CA LYS A 161 15.76 4.12 6.40
C LYS A 161 15.64 3.36 7.72
N LYS A 162 15.87 4.06 8.85
CA LYS A 162 15.85 3.45 10.19
C LYS A 162 14.45 3.03 10.63
N GLU A 163 13.46 3.85 10.31
CA GLU A 163 12.06 3.67 10.71
C GLU A 163 11.25 3.28 9.48
N LYS A 164 11.16 1.98 9.20
CA LYS A 164 10.42 1.45 8.06
C LYS A 164 8.93 1.35 8.38
N ALA A 165 8.10 1.60 7.36
CA ALA A 165 6.67 1.35 7.44
C ALA A 165 6.40 -0.16 7.39
N ASN A 166 5.59 -0.64 8.34
CA ASN A 166 5.15 -2.03 8.41
C ASN A 166 3.78 -2.25 7.74
N ILE A 167 3.46 -1.42 6.75
CA ILE A 167 2.25 -1.50 5.93
C ILE A 167 2.63 -1.67 4.46
N ASP A 168 1.78 -2.31 3.69
CA ASP A 168 1.98 -2.54 2.26
C ASP A 168 1.13 -1.60 1.39
N GLY A 169 0.01 -1.14 1.89
CA GLY A 169 -0.87 -0.19 1.27
C GLY A 169 -1.88 0.37 2.26
N PHE A 170 -2.69 1.31 1.81
CA PHE A 170 -3.86 1.82 2.51
C PHE A 170 -4.72 2.66 1.57
N TYR A 171 -5.99 2.75 1.91
CA TYR A 171 -6.96 3.60 1.26
C TYR A 171 -7.27 4.83 2.11
N LEU A 172 -7.37 6.00 1.49
CA LEU A 172 -7.84 7.25 2.08
C LEU A 172 -9.06 7.75 1.32
N LYS A 173 -10.16 7.98 2.02
CA LYS A 173 -11.39 8.56 1.44
C LYS A 173 -11.11 9.95 0.84
N PRO A 174 -11.77 10.32 -0.26
CA PRO A 174 -12.77 9.53 -0.98
C PRO A 174 -12.20 8.62 -2.06
N ASN A 175 -10.94 8.80 -2.54
CA ASN A 175 -10.47 8.19 -3.78
C ASN A 175 -8.96 7.99 -3.89
N VAL A 176 -8.22 7.95 -2.78
CA VAL A 176 -6.75 7.82 -2.81
C VAL A 176 -6.34 6.44 -2.31
N ILE A 177 -5.58 5.71 -3.12
CA ILE A 177 -4.92 4.45 -2.76
C ILE A 177 -3.41 4.68 -2.74
N VAL A 178 -2.75 4.21 -1.70
CA VAL A 178 -1.30 4.32 -1.54
C VAL A 178 -0.69 2.95 -1.39
N LEU A 179 0.36 2.65 -2.17
CA LEU A 179 1.02 1.35 -2.21
C LEU A 179 2.49 1.48 -1.83
N LYS A 180 3.00 0.50 -1.13
CA LYS A 180 4.44 0.33 -0.93
C LYS A 180 5.06 -0.32 -2.15
N ARG A 181 6.06 0.37 -2.75
CA ARG A 181 6.82 -0.20 -3.85
C ARG A 181 7.68 -1.37 -3.35
N HIS A 182 7.34 -2.58 -3.75
CA HIS A 182 8.03 -3.81 -3.42
C HIS A 182 8.96 -4.29 -4.55
N GLN A 183 9.83 -5.25 -4.23
CA GLN A 183 10.57 -5.99 -5.25
C GLN A 183 9.68 -6.96 -6.04
N SER A 184 8.56 -7.40 -5.44
CA SER A 184 7.59 -8.29 -6.05
C SER A 184 6.36 -7.50 -6.53
N PHE A 185 6.23 -7.33 -7.84
CA PHE A 185 5.03 -6.73 -8.43
C PHE A 185 3.75 -7.52 -8.16
N ARG A 186 3.81 -8.83 -7.97
CA ARG A 186 2.63 -9.63 -7.59
C ARG A 186 2.04 -9.16 -6.27
N ARG A 187 2.91 -8.82 -5.31
CA ARG A 187 2.46 -8.29 -4.02
C ARG A 187 1.81 -6.92 -4.19
N GLU A 188 2.40 -6.03 -4.98
CA GLU A 188 1.81 -4.72 -5.26
C GLU A 188 0.46 -4.81 -5.97
N ILE A 189 0.34 -5.69 -6.98
CA ILE A 189 -0.91 -5.90 -7.72
C ILE A 189 -2.00 -6.42 -6.78
N PHE A 190 -1.66 -7.39 -5.91
CA PHE A 190 -2.63 -7.88 -4.94
C PHE A 190 -3.02 -6.81 -3.93
N THR A 191 -2.05 -6.06 -3.39
CA THR A 191 -2.32 -4.94 -2.48
C THR A 191 -3.21 -3.90 -3.16
N LEU A 192 -2.96 -3.54 -4.43
CA LEU A 192 -3.82 -2.60 -5.15
C LEU A 192 -5.26 -3.11 -5.28
N ALA A 193 -5.44 -4.39 -5.59
CA ALA A 193 -6.77 -5.00 -5.66
C ALA A 193 -7.45 -5.07 -4.28
N HIS A 194 -6.68 -5.26 -3.21
CA HIS A 194 -7.17 -5.26 -1.84
C HIS A 194 -7.63 -3.85 -1.41
N GLU A 195 -6.81 -2.83 -1.63
CA GLU A 195 -7.15 -1.43 -1.34
C GLU A 195 -8.32 -0.91 -2.21
N LEU A 196 -8.47 -1.47 -3.42
CA LEU A 196 -9.66 -1.25 -4.23
C LEU A 196 -10.91 -1.81 -3.52
N GLY A 197 -10.80 -2.93 -2.82
CA GLY A 197 -11.88 -3.46 -1.98
C GLY A 197 -12.30 -2.46 -0.91
N HIS A 198 -11.36 -1.84 -0.19
CA HIS A 198 -11.64 -0.78 0.79
C HIS A 198 -12.32 0.44 0.15
N TYR A 199 -11.84 0.86 -1.03
CA TYR A 199 -12.51 1.92 -1.79
C TYR A 199 -13.96 1.55 -2.13
N LEU A 200 -14.21 0.32 -2.57
CA LEU A 200 -15.56 -0.13 -2.94
C LEU A 200 -16.52 -0.18 -1.77
N LEU A 201 -16.05 -0.61 -0.60
CA LEU A 201 -16.80 -0.57 0.65
C LEU A 201 -16.92 0.85 1.24
N ASP A 202 -16.06 1.76 0.78
CA ASP A 202 -15.88 3.07 1.39
C ASP A 202 -15.51 2.97 2.88
N GLU A 203 -14.56 2.10 3.19
CA GLU A 203 -14.05 1.85 4.53
C GLU A 203 -12.53 1.99 4.59
N GLU A 204 -12.05 2.90 5.45
CA GLU A 204 -10.62 3.10 5.69
C GLU A 204 -10.16 2.14 6.78
N GLU A 205 -9.30 1.20 6.47
CA GLU A 205 -8.54 0.41 7.44
C GLU A 205 -7.07 0.43 7.06
N ILE A 206 -6.18 0.40 8.06
CA ILE A 206 -4.74 0.31 7.85
C ILE A 206 -4.27 -0.88 8.65
N GLU A 207 -4.11 -1.99 7.97
CA GLU A 207 -3.60 -3.22 8.57
C GLU A 207 -2.34 -3.70 7.85
N LYS A 208 -1.62 -4.59 8.52
CA LYS A 208 -0.60 -5.37 7.85
C LYS A 208 -1.28 -6.40 6.97
N ILE A 209 -1.06 -6.33 5.67
CA ILE A 209 -1.43 -7.45 4.81
C ILE A 209 -0.47 -8.59 5.09
N ASP A 210 -0.81 -9.46 6.01
CA ASP A 210 -0.13 -10.74 6.18
C ASP A 210 -0.99 -11.83 5.52
N TYR A 211 -0.54 -12.31 4.34
CA TYR A 211 -1.16 -13.46 3.68
C TYR A 211 -1.23 -14.71 4.55
N GLN A 212 -0.44 -14.75 5.63
CA GLN A 212 -0.43 -15.83 6.59
C GLN A 212 -1.62 -15.75 7.55
N GLU A 213 -2.12 -14.53 7.77
CA GLU A 213 -3.28 -14.25 8.63
C GLU A 213 -4.62 -14.45 7.92
N MET A 214 -4.65 -14.56 6.59
CA MET A 214 -5.87 -14.94 5.84
C MET A 214 -6.49 -16.25 6.36
N ALA A 215 -5.66 -17.14 6.90
CA ALA A 215 -6.10 -18.35 7.57
C ALA A 215 -6.47 -18.13 9.06
N ASN A 216 -6.24 -16.95 9.61
CA ASN A 216 -6.58 -16.62 10.99
C ASN A 216 -8.04 -16.18 11.10
N ARG A 217 -8.73 -16.74 12.08
CA ARG A 217 -10.14 -16.43 12.35
C ARG A 217 -10.37 -15.04 12.98
N ASN A 218 -9.30 -14.29 13.26
CA ASN A 218 -9.35 -13.01 13.97
C ASN A 218 -9.27 -11.78 13.06
N ILE A 219 -9.29 -11.97 11.73
CA ILE A 219 -9.31 -10.87 10.77
C ILE A 219 -10.69 -10.20 10.80
N SER A 220 -10.73 -8.86 10.65
CA SER A 220 -11.98 -8.11 10.55
C SER A 220 -12.84 -8.62 9.37
N ILE A 221 -14.14 -8.43 9.47
CA ILE A 221 -15.07 -8.82 8.39
C ILE A 221 -14.74 -8.02 7.11
N ILE A 222 -14.33 -6.76 7.25
CA ILE A 222 -13.94 -5.87 6.16
C ILE A 222 -12.69 -6.42 5.46
N GLU A 223 -11.65 -6.71 6.22
CA GLU A 223 -10.40 -7.28 5.70
C GLU A 223 -10.62 -8.61 4.97
N ARG A 224 -11.49 -9.46 5.53
CA ARG A 224 -11.86 -10.72 4.88
C ARG A 224 -12.54 -10.48 3.54
N TRP A 225 -13.48 -9.54 3.51
CA TRP A 225 -14.18 -9.17 2.28
C TRP A 225 -13.20 -8.63 1.24
N CYS A 226 -12.32 -7.70 1.61
CA CYS A 226 -11.30 -7.12 0.72
C CYS A 226 -10.33 -8.17 0.19
N ASN A 227 -9.89 -9.10 1.02
CA ASN A 227 -9.02 -10.21 0.62
C ASN A 227 -9.70 -11.13 -0.39
N GLU A 228 -10.96 -11.52 -0.14
CA GLU A 228 -11.73 -12.38 -1.02
C GLU A 228 -12.05 -11.66 -2.35
N PHE A 229 -12.40 -10.38 -2.29
CA PHE A 229 -12.58 -9.54 -3.47
C PHE A 229 -11.30 -9.47 -4.30
N ALA A 230 -10.16 -9.15 -3.70
CA ALA A 230 -8.88 -9.02 -4.39
C ALA A 230 -8.48 -10.34 -5.08
N PHE A 231 -8.63 -11.46 -4.37
CA PHE A 231 -8.35 -12.77 -4.94
C PHE A 231 -9.24 -13.07 -6.14
N SER A 232 -10.54 -12.86 -6.01
CA SER A 232 -11.53 -13.12 -7.06
C SER A 232 -11.36 -12.16 -8.25
N PHE A 233 -11.06 -10.90 -8.01
CA PHE A 233 -10.76 -9.90 -9.04
C PHE A 233 -9.53 -10.30 -9.87
N LEU A 234 -8.48 -10.84 -9.26
CA LEU A 234 -7.27 -11.25 -9.97
C LEU A 234 -7.39 -12.61 -10.62
N SER A 235 -8.07 -13.58 -9.99
CA SER A 235 -8.22 -14.93 -10.54
C SER A 235 -9.17 -14.99 -11.72
N GLY A 236 -10.23 -14.19 -11.75
CA GLY A 236 -11.23 -14.21 -12.81
C GLY A 236 -11.87 -15.58 -13.00
N GLU A 237 -11.88 -16.07 -14.22
CA GLU A 237 -12.45 -17.37 -14.58
C GLU A 237 -11.75 -18.56 -13.93
N TYR A 238 -10.46 -18.44 -13.60
CA TYR A 238 -9.71 -19.47 -12.87
C TYR A 238 -10.23 -19.73 -11.46
N LEU A 239 -11.07 -18.83 -10.92
CA LEU A 239 -11.71 -19.05 -9.61
C LEU A 239 -12.51 -20.35 -9.60
N LYS A 240 -13.28 -20.61 -10.66
CA LYS A 240 -14.08 -21.85 -10.81
C LYS A 240 -13.20 -23.10 -10.86
N THR A 241 -12.07 -23.02 -11.54
CA THR A 241 -11.09 -24.11 -11.60
C THR A 241 -10.53 -24.41 -10.22
N LEU A 242 -10.18 -23.37 -9.44
CA LEU A 242 -9.65 -23.53 -8.09
C LEU A 242 -10.70 -24.06 -7.10
N ASP A 243 -11.94 -23.63 -7.21
CA ASP A 243 -13.03 -24.07 -6.34
C ASP A 243 -13.51 -25.50 -6.64
N ALA A 244 -13.24 -26.01 -7.86
CA ALA A 244 -13.52 -27.38 -8.29
C ALA A 244 -12.39 -28.38 -7.95
N LEU A 245 -11.29 -27.92 -7.32
CA LEU A 245 -10.18 -28.82 -6.99
C LEU A 245 -10.56 -29.82 -5.91
N GLU A 246 -10.04 -31.03 -6.06
CA GLU A 246 -10.06 -32.00 -4.99
C GLU A 246 -9.09 -31.59 -3.85
N PRO A 247 -9.34 -32.07 -2.61
CA PRO A 247 -8.46 -31.78 -1.50
C PRO A 247 -7.00 -32.11 -1.80
N SER A 248 -6.11 -31.13 -1.58
CA SER A 248 -4.67 -31.25 -1.87
C SER A 248 -3.97 -32.15 -0.86
N ASN A 249 -3.26 -33.15 -1.35
CA ASN A 249 -2.47 -34.08 -0.55
C ASN A 249 -1.24 -34.56 -1.32
N SER A 250 -0.42 -35.41 -0.71
CA SER A 250 0.81 -35.94 -1.33
C SER A 250 0.54 -36.88 -2.54
N GLN A 251 -0.65 -37.42 -2.67
CA GLN A 251 -1.00 -38.32 -3.79
C GLN A 251 -1.30 -37.57 -5.08
N ASN A 252 -1.83 -36.33 -4.97
CA ASN A 252 -2.07 -35.44 -6.10
C ASN A 252 -1.02 -34.32 -6.20
N ASP A 253 0.16 -34.51 -5.60
CA ASP A 253 1.25 -33.54 -5.58
C ASP A 253 0.80 -32.13 -5.17
N TYR A 254 -0.14 -32.05 -4.23
CA TYR A 254 -0.75 -30.80 -3.74
C TYR A 254 -1.37 -29.93 -4.84
N ASN A 255 -1.75 -30.48 -5.97
CA ASN A 255 -2.28 -29.78 -7.16
C ASN A 255 -1.31 -28.71 -7.71
N ILE A 256 0.01 -28.94 -7.58
CA ILE A 256 1.05 -27.96 -7.93
C ILE A 256 0.93 -27.49 -9.38
N GLU A 257 0.70 -28.40 -10.33
CA GLU A 257 0.58 -28.06 -11.76
C GLU A 257 -0.53 -27.03 -12.02
N ILE A 258 -1.70 -27.22 -11.42
CA ILE A 258 -2.84 -26.31 -11.57
C ILE A 258 -2.54 -24.97 -10.87
N VAL A 259 -1.95 -25.01 -9.68
CA VAL A 259 -1.55 -23.80 -8.96
C VAL A 259 -0.53 -22.99 -9.75
N GLU A 260 0.45 -23.63 -10.38
CA GLU A 260 1.45 -22.99 -11.25
C GLU A 260 0.81 -22.42 -12.52
N GLU A 261 -0.12 -23.14 -13.13
CA GLU A 261 -0.87 -22.68 -14.30
C GLU A 261 -1.67 -21.42 -13.97
N VAL A 262 -2.47 -21.45 -12.90
CA VAL A 262 -3.23 -20.28 -12.45
C VAL A 262 -2.31 -19.12 -12.11
N SER A 263 -1.20 -19.37 -11.41
CA SER A 263 -0.21 -18.35 -11.07
C SER A 263 0.47 -17.73 -12.30
N ARG A 264 0.63 -18.46 -13.38
CA ARG A 264 1.16 -17.95 -14.66
C ARG A 264 0.16 -17.07 -15.40
N ASN A 265 -1.10 -17.50 -15.43
CA ASN A 265 -2.17 -16.85 -16.19
C ASN A 265 -2.90 -15.75 -15.41
N THR A 266 -2.53 -15.54 -14.15
CA THR A 266 -3.00 -14.46 -13.30
C THR A 266 -1.79 -13.75 -12.67
N HIS A 267 -2.01 -12.74 -11.88
CA HIS A 267 -0.91 -12.14 -11.10
C HIS A 267 -0.87 -12.61 -9.64
N LEU A 268 -1.64 -13.66 -9.33
CA LEU A 268 -1.60 -14.30 -8.02
C LEU A 268 -0.28 -15.06 -7.83
N SER A 269 0.27 -15.02 -6.61
CA SER A 269 1.39 -15.89 -6.27
C SER A 269 0.87 -17.29 -5.94
N GLU A 270 1.68 -18.30 -6.20
CA GLU A 270 1.37 -19.68 -5.83
C GLU A 270 1.03 -19.81 -4.34
N LEU A 271 1.77 -19.10 -3.49
CA LEU A 271 1.50 -19.10 -2.06
C LEU A 271 0.15 -18.47 -1.72
N ALA A 272 -0.27 -17.39 -2.43
CA ALA A 272 -1.61 -16.80 -2.25
C ALA A 272 -2.71 -17.80 -2.64
N ILE A 273 -2.50 -18.57 -3.71
CA ILE A 273 -3.43 -19.63 -4.13
C ILE A 273 -3.51 -20.72 -3.06
N PHE A 274 -2.37 -21.23 -2.56
CA PHE A 274 -2.36 -22.21 -1.48
C PHE A 274 -3.00 -21.68 -0.18
N THR A 275 -2.84 -20.40 0.14
CA THR A 275 -3.52 -19.77 1.28
C THR A 275 -5.05 -19.80 1.10
N ARG A 276 -5.54 -19.52 -0.11
CA ARG A 276 -6.97 -19.69 -0.40
C ARG A 276 -7.43 -21.14 -0.30
N LEU A 277 -6.65 -22.09 -0.82
CA LEU A 277 -6.97 -23.52 -0.66
C LEU A 277 -7.07 -23.91 0.83
N LEU A 278 -6.19 -23.37 1.66
CA LEU A 278 -6.27 -23.55 3.12
C LEU A 278 -7.55 -22.95 3.70
N TYR A 279 -7.90 -21.74 3.31
CA TYR A 279 -9.11 -21.07 3.75
C TYR A 279 -10.39 -21.82 3.35
N LYS A 280 -10.42 -22.37 2.12
CA LYS A 280 -11.53 -23.20 1.60
C LYS A 280 -11.50 -24.66 2.12
N ASN A 281 -10.54 -25.02 3.00
CA ASN A 281 -10.31 -26.38 3.51
C ASN A 281 -9.96 -27.43 2.41
N LEU A 282 -9.43 -26.97 1.29
CA LEU A 282 -8.94 -27.83 0.20
C LEU A 282 -7.50 -28.31 0.42
N ILE A 283 -6.80 -27.80 1.40
CA ILE A 283 -5.52 -28.32 1.90
C ILE A 283 -5.52 -28.29 3.43
N SER A 284 -4.93 -29.31 4.06
CA SER A 284 -4.80 -29.32 5.52
C SER A 284 -3.73 -28.32 5.99
N ARG A 285 -3.84 -27.84 7.24
CA ARG A 285 -2.82 -26.98 7.85
C ARG A 285 -1.41 -27.60 7.82
N GLY A 286 -1.32 -28.91 8.09
CA GLY A 286 -0.04 -29.63 8.07
C GLY A 286 0.56 -29.71 6.67
N ASN A 287 -0.26 -29.95 5.64
CA ASN A 287 0.20 -29.97 4.25
C ASN A 287 0.55 -28.57 3.74
N TYR A 288 -0.26 -27.55 4.09
CA TYR A 288 0.08 -26.17 3.79
C TYR A 288 1.43 -25.76 4.40
N ALA A 289 1.70 -26.14 5.65
CA ALA A 289 2.98 -25.84 6.29
C ALA A 289 4.17 -26.48 5.55
N LYS A 290 4.02 -27.71 5.02
CA LYS A 290 5.04 -28.36 4.18
C LYS A 290 5.28 -27.59 2.88
N VAL A 291 4.20 -27.32 2.13
CA VAL A 291 4.28 -26.56 0.87
C VAL A 291 4.97 -25.21 1.13
N ARG A 292 4.58 -24.53 2.20
CA ARG A 292 5.17 -23.25 2.56
C ARG A 292 6.66 -23.34 2.87
N ALA A 293 7.07 -24.35 3.65
CA ALA A 293 8.48 -24.57 3.96
C ALA A 293 9.32 -24.79 2.68
N ASP A 294 8.77 -25.50 1.69
CA ASP A 294 9.42 -25.69 0.39
C ASP A 294 9.58 -24.36 -0.38
N TYR A 295 8.57 -23.49 -0.35
CA TYR A 295 8.67 -22.15 -0.96
C TYR A 295 9.68 -21.25 -0.25
N ASP A 296 9.69 -21.26 1.08
CA ASP A 296 10.62 -20.48 1.88
C ASP A 296 12.07 -20.94 1.61
N GLU A 297 12.30 -22.25 1.49
CA GLU A 297 13.61 -22.80 1.15
C GLU A 297 14.04 -22.48 -0.28
N ARG A 298 13.15 -22.60 -1.29
CA ARG A 298 13.42 -22.15 -2.67
C ARG A 298 13.77 -20.67 -2.72
N TYR A 299 13.06 -19.85 -1.94
CA TYR A 299 13.35 -18.41 -1.86
C TYR A 299 14.72 -18.16 -1.22
N ARG A 300 15.05 -18.86 -0.14
CA ARG A 300 16.36 -18.78 0.54
C ARG A 300 17.50 -19.13 -0.40
N ILE A 301 17.39 -20.24 -1.13
CA ILE A 301 18.41 -20.67 -2.11
C ILE A 301 18.60 -19.59 -3.16
N LYS A 302 17.51 -19.06 -3.73
CA LYS A 302 17.59 -18.01 -4.75
C LYS A 302 18.22 -16.70 -4.24
N GLN A 303 18.05 -16.36 -2.96
CA GLN A 303 18.72 -15.20 -2.37
C GLN A 303 20.22 -15.45 -2.22
N LEU A 304 20.64 -16.64 -1.76
CA LEU A 304 22.04 -17.01 -1.66
C LEU A 304 22.74 -17.01 -3.04
N GLU A 305 22.07 -17.49 -4.07
CA GLU A 305 22.60 -17.43 -5.44
C GLU A 305 22.83 -15.98 -5.90
N LYS A 306 21.85 -15.10 -5.66
CA LYS A 306 21.97 -13.67 -5.98
C LYS A 306 23.08 -12.97 -5.17
N GLU A 307 23.28 -13.35 -3.93
CA GLU A 307 24.37 -12.80 -3.12
C GLU A 307 25.73 -13.25 -3.65
N ARG A 308 25.89 -14.54 -3.98
CA ARG A 308 27.09 -15.07 -4.61
C ARG A 308 27.41 -14.37 -5.96
N GLU A 309 26.38 -14.18 -6.79
CA GLU A 309 26.53 -13.47 -8.06
C GLU A 309 27.00 -12.03 -7.84
N LYS A 310 26.44 -11.33 -6.86
CA LYS A 310 26.87 -9.98 -6.49
C LYS A 310 28.31 -9.93 -5.98
N GLU A 311 28.73 -10.93 -5.19
CA GLU A 311 30.12 -11.04 -4.70
C GLU A 311 31.09 -11.26 -5.86
N LEU A 312 30.77 -12.20 -6.76
CA LEU A 312 31.59 -12.45 -7.98
C LEU A 312 31.74 -11.21 -8.86
N LEU A 313 30.64 -10.48 -9.08
CA LEU A 313 30.69 -9.23 -9.86
C LEU A 313 31.51 -8.14 -9.15
N LYS A 314 31.47 -8.09 -7.83
CA LYS A 314 32.27 -7.17 -7.02
C LYS A 314 33.75 -7.52 -7.10
N GLU A 315 34.11 -8.81 -7.05
CA GLU A 315 35.50 -9.29 -7.22
C GLU A 315 36.03 -8.97 -8.62
N GLN A 316 35.18 -9.02 -9.65
CA GLN A 316 35.50 -8.61 -11.02
C GLN A 316 35.59 -7.08 -11.22
N GLY A 317 35.41 -6.30 -10.14
CA GLY A 317 35.45 -4.83 -10.21
C GLY A 317 34.22 -4.19 -10.85
N ILE A 318 33.19 -4.97 -11.17
CA ILE A 318 31.93 -4.49 -11.77
C ILE A 318 31.06 -3.87 -10.70
N LYS A 319 31.00 -2.54 -10.65
CA LYS A 319 30.09 -1.82 -9.75
C LYS A 319 28.66 -1.94 -10.28
N GLN A 320 27.87 -2.82 -9.67
CA GLN A 320 26.43 -2.78 -9.87
C GLN A 320 25.86 -1.49 -9.26
N ARG A 321 25.43 -0.56 -10.08
CA ARG A 321 24.61 0.56 -9.63
C ARG A 321 23.20 0.00 -9.41
N GLY A 322 22.81 -0.15 -8.14
CA GLY A 322 21.41 -0.44 -7.82
C GLY A 322 20.52 0.65 -8.43
N SER A 323 19.62 0.28 -9.33
CA SER A 323 18.63 1.23 -9.81
C SER A 323 17.68 1.54 -8.65
N VAL A 324 17.52 2.82 -8.34
CA VAL A 324 16.48 3.25 -7.42
C VAL A 324 15.13 2.92 -8.07
N ALA A 325 14.30 2.18 -7.35
CA ALA A 325 12.96 1.89 -7.83
C ALA A 325 12.21 3.21 -8.06
N LYS A 326 11.75 3.43 -9.29
CA LYS A 326 10.93 4.60 -9.60
C LYS A 326 9.46 4.24 -9.36
N PRO A 327 8.71 5.03 -8.57
CA PRO A 327 7.29 4.83 -8.40
C PRO A 327 6.57 5.02 -9.75
N ILE A 328 5.44 4.33 -9.90
CA ILE A 328 4.52 4.55 -11.01
C ILE A 328 3.69 5.77 -10.64
N SER A 329 3.61 6.73 -11.54
CA SER A 329 2.78 7.92 -11.35
C SER A 329 1.38 7.67 -11.90
N SER A 330 0.36 8.02 -11.14
CA SER A 330 -1.04 7.98 -11.58
C SER A 330 -1.27 8.99 -12.71
N PRO A 331 -1.84 8.58 -13.86
CA PRO A 331 -2.20 9.53 -14.92
C PRO A 331 -3.13 10.65 -14.44
N LEU A 332 -4.10 10.34 -13.58
CA LEU A 332 -5.01 11.33 -12.99
C LEU A 332 -4.24 12.38 -12.16
N PHE A 333 -3.24 11.99 -11.40
CA PHE A 333 -2.40 12.92 -10.66
C PHE A 333 -1.63 13.85 -11.61
N ILE A 334 -1.03 13.29 -12.65
CA ILE A 334 -0.28 14.07 -13.65
C ILE A 334 -1.21 15.08 -14.35
N SER A 335 -2.37 14.63 -14.84
CA SER A 335 -3.32 15.51 -15.52
C SER A 335 -3.86 16.62 -14.62
N THR A 336 -4.15 16.32 -13.33
CA THR A 336 -4.58 17.33 -12.37
C THR A 336 -3.51 18.43 -12.18
N ILE A 337 -2.24 18.04 -12.04
CA ILE A 337 -1.14 18.99 -11.90
C ILE A 337 -0.93 19.81 -13.19
N GLN A 338 -1.06 19.17 -14.36
CA GLN A 338 -0.97 19.84 -15.66
C GLN A 338 -2.08 20.88 -15.82
N THR A 339 -3.33 20.51 -15.56
CA THR A 339 -4.47 21.46 -15.64
C THR A 339 -4.23 22.65 -14.72
N ALA A 340 -3.85 22.43 -13.46
CA ALA A 340 -3.58 23.51 -12.51
C ALA A 340 -2.42 24.42 -12.95
N PHE A 341 -1.44 23.87 -13.66
CA PHE A 341 -0.37 24.69 -14.24
C PHE A 341 -0.87 25.58 -15.38
N TYR A 342 -1.65 25.01 -16.34
CA TYR A 342 -2.17 25.80 -17.47
C TYR A 342 -3.15 26.86 -17.03
N GLU A 343 -3.85 26.67 -15.93
CA GLU A 343 -4.75 27.67 -15.33
C GLU A 343 -4.00 28.70 -14.46
N GLY A 344 -2.67 28.58 -14.34
CA GLY A 344 -1.83 29.51 -13.59
C GLY A 344 -1.93 29.38 -12.07
N ILE A 345 -2.51 28.28 -11.57
CA ILE A 345 -2.64 27.97 -10.14
C ILE A 345 -1.31 27.48 -9.57
N LEU A 346 -0.56 26.71 -10.38
CA LEU A 346 0.76 26.19 -10.00
C LEU A 346 1.86 26.82 -10.86
N SER A 347 2.95 27.19 -10.23
CA SER A 347 4.18 27.61 -10.90
C SER A 347 5.00 26.38 -11.39
N GLU A 348 5.90 26.60 -12.35
CA GLU A 348 6.86 25.57 -12.83
C GLU A 348 7.63 24.89 -11.69
N TYR A 349 8.03 25.65 -10.69
CA TYR A 349 8.73 25.14 -9.50
C TYR A 349 7.84 24.17 -8.71
N GLU A 350 6.58 24.52 -8.49
CA GLU A 350 5.63 23.69 -7.76
C GLU A 350 5.30 22.40 -8.52
N VAL A 351 5.12 22.49 -9.84
CA VAL A 351 4.92 21.32 -10.72
C VAL A 351 6.13 20.39 -10.63
N SER A 352 7.36 20.92 -10.81
CA SER A 352 8.60 20.14 -10.72
C SER A 352 8.73 19.45 -9.37
N LYS A 353 8.41 20.14 -8.28
CA LYS A 353 8.46 19.60 -6.92
C LYS A 353 7.41 18.52 -6.68
N ARG A 354 6.16 18.71 -7.15
CA ARG A 354 5.06 17.75 -6.95
C ARG A 354 5.23 16.48 -7.77
N LEU A 355 5.67 16.62 -9.03
CA LEU A 355 5.95 15.48 -9.91
C LEU A 355 7.32 14.83 -9.62
N ASN A 356 8.11 15.42 -8.73
CA ASN A 356 9.48 14.99 -8.44
C ASN A 356 10.35 14.83 -9.69
N ILE A 357 10.26 15.82 -10.58
CA ILE A 357 11.02 15.91 -11.83
C ILE A 357 12.01 17.07 -11.77
N LYS A 358 13.07 16.97 -12.56
CA LYS A 358 14.02 18.08 -12.71
C LYS A 358 13.40 19.18 -13.57
N PRO A 359 13.68 20.47 -13.31
CA PRO A 359 13.15 21.57 -14.13
C PRO A 359 13.41 21.40 -15.64
N GLU A 360 14.58 20.87 -16.01
CA GLU A 360 14.96 20.64 -17.41
C GLU A 360 14.07 19.58 -18.12
N LYS A 361 13.30 18.82 -17.35
CA LYS A 361 12.37 17.79 -17.87
C LYS A 361 10.91 18.21 -17.80
N LEU A 362 10.65 19.43 -17.37
CA LEU A 362 9.29 19.93 -17.20
C LEU A 362 8.53 19.92 -18.51
N GLU A 363 9.17 20.34 -19.61
CA GLU A 363 8.57 20.38 -20.94
C GLU A 363 8.05 19.02 -21.42
N GLU A 364 8.72 17.90 -21.00
CA GLU A 364 8.28 16.53 -21.34
C GLU A 364 6.93 16.17 -20.67
N TYR A 365 6.54 16.89 -19.62
CA TYR A 365 5.34 16.63 -18.80
C TYR A 365 4.24 17.66 -18.98
N ILE A 366 4.56 18.81 -19.59
CA ILE A 366 3.63 19.92 -19.81
C ILE A 366 3.14 19.98 -21.28
N GLN A 367 3.62 19.07 -22.14
CA GLN A 367 3.15 19.01 -23.55
C GLN A 367 1.82 18.32 -23.72
#